data_e5f4d01411f175004c7d0ab225b4aabd
#
_entry.id   e5f4d01411f175004c7d0ab225b4aabd
#
_cell.length_a   1.000
_cell.length_b   1.000
_cell.length_c   1.000
_cell.angle_alpha   90.00
_cell.angle_beta   90.00
_cell.angle_gamma   90.00
#
_symmetry.space_group_name_H-M   'P 1'
#
loop_
_entity.id
_entity.type
_entity.pdbx_description
1 polymer ?
#
loop_
_entity_poly.entity_id
_entity_poly.type
_entity_poly.pdbx_seq_one_letter_code
_entity_poly.pdbx_strand_id
1 'polypeptide(L)'
;YGALPCRFNNLEILKMENKIETNAPNLSSASTLVDFSASVWTGRKKDTRASQELESLKKADPNVANVHKKLLGNCQELDAIQKFVGNVRNIHYSMTLPWSDMGMRLLPTSTFFKYKKQMSGLEQEFRTLVTKFFGVYDWAVINAQTVMGDLHDPNNYPPVDMLHSKFAWRLNFTPLPMSGDFRVDMEQEQAKALAEDYNKYYNTMFDKAIGNMMEKLVLYLN
;
A
#
# COMPACT_ATOMS: atom_id res chain seq x y z
N TYR A 1 -49.70 8.85 -11.35
CA TYR A 1 -49.15 9.80 -10.38
C TYR A 1 -47.66 9.93 -10.70
N GLY A 2 -47.30 11.15 -11.14
CA GLY A 2 -46.07 11.42 -11.86
C GLY A 2 -44.84 11.50 -10.99
N ALA A 3 -43.79 10.85 -11.47
CA ALA A 3 -42.43 11.10 -11.03
C ALA A 3 -41.91 12.35 -11.73
N LEU A 4 -41.50 13.36 -10.97
CA LEU A 4 -40.79 14.55 -11.47
C LEU A 4 -39.33 14.18 -11.66
N PRO A 5 -38.74 14.38 -12.85
CA PRO A 5 -37.29 14.30 -12.99
C PRO A 5 -36.66 15.60 -12.51
N CYS A 6 -35.81 15.57 -11.50
CA CYS A 6 -34.89 16.65 -11.17
C CYS A 6 -33.94 16.89 -12.34
N ARG A 7 -34.34 17.73 -13.29
CA ARG A 7 -33.42 18.34 -14.27
C ARG A 7 -32.73 19.51 -13.59
N PHE A 8 -31.51 19.32 -13.13
CA PHE A 8 -30.64 20.46 -12.83
C PHE A 8 -30.40 21.24 -14.14
N ASN A 9 -30.70 22.50 -14.15
CA ASN A 9 -30.43 23.38 -15.28
C ASN A 9 -28.93 23.55 -15.45
N ASN A 10 -28.42 23.51 -16.68
CA ASN A 10 -27.00 23.76 -17.00
C ASN A 10 -26.45 25.07 -16.37
N LEU A 11 -27.31 26.05 -16.11
CA LEU A 11 -26.95 27.29 -15.41
C LEU A 11 -26.65 27.09 -13.91
N GLU A 12 -27.28 26.11 -13.26
CA GLU A 12 -27.02 25.81 -11.86
C GLU A 12 -25.74 24.99 -11.73
N ILE A 13 -25.47 24.11 -12.69
CA ILE A 13 -24.20 23.36 -12.77
C ILE A 13 -23.02 24.32 -12.99
N LEU A 14 -23.15 25.27 -13.94
CA LEU A 14 -22.12 26.31 -14.18
C LEU A 14 -21.95 27.27 -13.00
N LYS A 15 -23.00 27.54 -12.21
CA LYS A 15 -22.90 28.35 -10.99
C LYS A 15 -22.26 27.55 -9.84
N MET A 16 -22.46 26.25 -9.81
CA MET A 16 -21.73 25.36 -8.85
C MET A 16 -20.27 25.23 -9.21
N GLU A 17 -19.92 25.06 -10.49
CA GLU A 17 -18.54 25.03 -10.96
C GLU A 17 -17.79 26.35 -10.65
N ASN A 18 -18.37 27.50 -10.93
CA ASN A 18 -17.80 28.81 -10.58
C ASN A 18 -17.70 29.07 -9.06
N LYS A 19 -18.56 28.45 -8.25
CA LYS A 19 -18.51 28.57 -6.79
C LYS A 19 -17.47 27.65 -6.15
N ILE A 20 -17.10 26.58 -6.85
CA ILE A 20 -16.02 25.66 -6.47
C ILE A 20 -14.66 26.32 -6.74
N GLU A 21 -14.50 27.06 -7.85
CA GLU A 21 -13.25 27.76 -8.17
C GLU A 21 -12.87 28.90 -7.21
N THR A 22 -13.85 29.55 -6.57
CA THR A 22 -13.60 30.70 -5.69
C THR A 22 -13.35 30.35 -4.22
N ASN A 23 -13.56 29.11 -3.78
CA ASN A 23 -13.40 28.66 -2.39
C ASN A 23 -12.70 27.30 -2.27
N ALA A 24 -11.91 26.87 -3.26
CA ALA A 24 -11.09 25.69 -3.08
C ALA A 24 -10.08 25.96 -1.95
N PRO A 25 -10.15 25.24 -0.81
CA PRO A 25 -9.14 25.38 0.24
C PRO A 25 -7.80 25.08 -0.41
N ASN A 26 -6.79 25.88 -0.07
CA ASN A 26 -5.43 25.68 -0.55
C ASN A 26 -5.06 24.19 -0.28
N LEU A 27 -4.85 23.43 -1.34
CA LEU A 27 -4.70 21.97 -1.28
C LEU A 27 -3.62 21.55 -0.30
N SER A 28 -2.55 22.34 -0.20
CA SER A 28 -1.45 22.12 0.71
C SER A 28 -1.85 22.20 2.19
N SER A 29 -2.88 22.99 2.53
CA SER A 29 -3.42 23.08 3.89
C SER A 29 -4.49 22.02 4.17
N ALA A 30 -5.13 21.49 3.12
CA ALA A 30 -6.25 20.56 3.24
C ALA A 30 -5.83 19.09 3.18
N SER A 31 -4.57 18.79 2.86
CA SER A 31 -4.10 17.43 2.65
C SER A 31 -2.64 17.24 3.05
N THR A 32 -2.27 16.01 3.36
CA THR A 32 -0.87 15.59 3.58
C THR A 32 -0.59 14.32 2.80
N LEU A 33 0.66 14.08 2.46
CA LEU A 33 1.08 12.83 1.85
C LEU A 33 1.40 11.81 2.93
N VAL A 34 1.03 10.56 2.68
CA VAL A 34 1.34 9.44 3.55
C VAL A 34 1.99 8.32 2.76
N ASP A 35 3.09 7.81 3.30
CA ASP A 35 3.80 6.62 2.82
C ASP A 35 3.67 5.53 3.88
N PHE A 36 3.02 4.43 3.53
CA PHE A 36 2.85 3.26 4.38
C PHE A 36 3.45 2.03 3.73
N SER A 37 4.31 1.34 4.45
CA SER A 37 4.80 0.02 4.06
C SER A 37 4.87 -0.91 5.26
N ALA A 38 4.49 -2.16 5.03
CA ALA A 38 4.67 -3.24 5.98
C ALA A 38 5.34 -4.42 5.27
N SER A 39 6.47 -4.87 5.82
CA SER A 39 7.20 -6.04 5.37
C SER A 39 6.88 -7.23 6.24
N VAL A 40 6.74 -8.39 5.62
CA VAL A 40 6.50 -9.68 6.30
C VAL A 40 7.32 -10.75 5.60
N TRP A 41 7.94 -11.62 6.36
CA TRP A 41 8.57 -12.79 5.80
C TRP A 41 7.51 -13.70 5.14
N THR A 42 7.78 -14.11 3.89
CA THR A 42 6.82 -14.93 3.16
C THR A 42 6.83 -16.40 3.59
N GLY A 43 7.92 -16.85 4.23
CA GLY A 43 8.10 -18.26 4.59
C GLY A 43 8.14 -19.20 3.38
N ARG A 44 8.42 -18.66 2.18
CA ARG A 44 8.44 -19.42 0.91
C ARG A 44 9.83 -19.36 0.29
N LYS A 45 10.22 -20.46 -0.32
CA LYS A 45 11.47 -20.57 -1.10
C LYS A 45 11.21 -21.36 -2.38
N LYS A 46 11.82 -20.92 -3.48
CA LYS A 46 11.82 -21.69 -4.73
C LYS A 46 12.60 -22.99 -4.50
N ASP A 47 12.04 -24.12 -4.92
CA ASP A 47 12.68 -25.40 -4.93
C ASP A 47 13.07 -25.76 -6.37
N THR A 48 14.36 -25.58 -6.66
CA THR A 48 14.89 -25.82 -8.01
C THR A 48 14.83 -27.29 -8.38
N ARG A 49 15.11 -28.18 -7.41
CA ARG A 49 15.09 -29.63 -7.64
C ARG A 49 13.67 -30.12 -7.95
N ALA A 50 12.70 -29.76 -7.12
CA ALA A 50 11.31 -30.10 -7.36
C ALA A 50 10.76 -29.50 -8.67
N SER A 51 11.25 -28.31 -9.07
CA SER A 51 10.90 -27.72 -10.36
C SER A 51 11.42 -28.56 -11.52
N GLN A 52 12.68 -28.99 -11.49
CA GLN A 52 13.31 -29.83 -12.51
C GLN A 52 12.69 -31.23 -12.58
N GLU A 53 12.36 -31.82 -11.44
CA GLU A 53 11.66 -33.11 -11.37
C GLU A 53 10.29 -33.02 -12.03
N LEU A 54 9.54 -31.94 -11.78
CA LEU A 54 8.25 -31.69 -12.39
C LEU A 54 8.38 -31.50 -13.91
N GLU A 55 9.35 -30.72 -14.37
CA GLU A 55 9.64 -30.49 -15.79
C GLU A 55 9.97 -31.81 -16.50
N SER A 56 10.84 -32.63 -15.91
CA SER A 56 11.22 -33.94 -16.43
C SER A 56 10.01 -34.89 -16.51
N LEU A 57 9.20 -34.93 -15.44
CA LEU A 57 7.99 -35.75 -15.39
C LEU A 57 6.97 -35.35 -16.46
N LYS A 58 6.84 -34.07 -16.74
CA LYS A 58 5.91 -33.50 -17.71
C LYS A 58 6.50 -33.37 -19.13
N LYS A 59 7.77 -33.75 -19.32
CA LYS A 59 8.52 -33.57 -20.59
C LYS A 59 8.47 -32.11 -21.08
N ALA A 60 8.55 -31.17 -20.15
CA ALA A 60 8.53 -29.73 -20.42
C ALA A 60 9.97 -29.20 -20.57
N ASP A 61 10.10 -28.07 -21.27
CA ASP A 61 11.38 -27.38 -21.39
C ASP A 61 11.87 -26.84 -20.03
N PRO A 62 13.20 -26.71 -19.84
CA PRO A 62 13.78 -26.16 -18.61
C PRO A 62 13.26 -24.75 -18.30
N ASN A 63 13.04 -24.45 -17.02
CA ASN A 63 12.58 -23.16 -16.48
C ASN A 63 11.11 -22.78 -16.80
N VAL A 64 10.30 -23.72 -17.26
CA VAL A 64 8.85 -23.52 -17.49
C VAL A 64 8.06 -23.67 -16.18
N ALA A 65 8.53 -24.53 -15.26
CA ALA A 65 7.88 -24.75 -13.98
C ALA A 65 8.64 -24.07 -12.82
N ASN A 66 7.89 -23.46 -11.88
CA ASN A 66 8.43 -22.88 -10.68
C ASN A 66 7.67 -23.40 -9.45
N VAL A 67 8.29 -24.35 -8.77
CA VAL A 67 7.77 -24.89 -7.50
C VAL A 67 8.26 -24.04 -6.35
N HIS A 68 7.35 -23.57 -5.50
CA HIS A 68 7.66 -22.85 -4.28
C HIS A 68 7.19 -23.67 -3.08
N LYS A 69 8.10 -23.99 -2.19
CA LYS A 69 7.77 -24.67 -0.94
C LYS A 69 7.51 -23.69 0.19
N LYS A 70 6.54 -24.02 1.07
CA LYS A 70 6.29 -23.30 2.32
C LYS A 70 7.20 -23.88 3.40
N LEU A 71 8.15 -23.07 3.87
CA LEU A 71 9.20 -23.55 4.80
C LEU A 71 8.65 -24.05 6.15
N LEU A 72 7.60 -23.41 6.67
CA LEU A 72 6.98 -23.77 7.95
C LEU A 72 5.67 -24.57 7.77
N GLY A 73 5.41 -25.11 6.56
CA GLY A 73 4.17 -25.82 6.29
C GLY A 73 2.94 -24.93 6.54
N ASN A 74 2.11 -25.30 7.53
CA ASN A 74 0.88 -24.57 7.89
C ASN A 74 1.05 -23.83 9.23
N CYS A 75 2.06 -22.95 9.34
CA CYS A 75 2.24 -22.11 10.52
C CYS A 75 1.14 -21.04 10.58
N GLN A 76 0.19 -21.20 11.51
CA GLN A 76 -0.98 -20.33 11.65
C GLN A 76 -0.60 -18.90 12.03
N GLU A 77 0.44 -18.73 12.84
CA GLU A 77 0.92 -17.42 13.30
C GLU A 77 1.48 -16.62 12.14
N LEU A 78 2.26 -17.23 11.24
CA LEU A 78 2.76 -16.56 10.04
C LEU A 78 1.64 -16.19 9.07
N ASP A 79 0.71 -17.11 8.83
CA ASP A 79 -0.46 -16.87 7.99
C ASP A 79 -1.34 -15.75 8.55
N ALA A 80 -1.48 -15.67 9.89
CA ALA A 80 -2.23 -14.59 10.55
C ALA A 80 -1.59 -13.22 10.29
N ILE A 81 -0.25 -13.10 10.41
CA ILE A 81 0.44 -11.85 10.11
C ILE A 81 0.26 -11.45 8.64
N GLN A 82 0.38 -12.39 7.71
CA GLN A 82 0.24 -12.11 6.28
C GLN A 82 -1.17 -11.63 5.93
N LYS A 83 -2.21 -12.28 6.47
CA LYS A 83 -3.61 -11.86 6.31
C LYS A 83 -3.85 -10.49 6.95
N PHE A 84 -3.32 -10.28 8.15
CA PHE A 84 -3.45 -9.01 8.86
C PHE A 84 -2.87 -7.85 8.06
N VAL A 85 -1.64 -7.99 7.55
CA VAL A 85 -1.01 -6.94 6.72
C VAL A 85 -1.80 -6.69 5.43
N GLY A 86 -2.39 -7.73 4.83
CA GLY A 86 -3.31 -7.57 3.70
C GLY A 86 -4.51 -6.69 4.05
N ASN A 87 -5.15 -6.95 5.19
CA ASN A 87 -6.27 -6.15 5.68
C ASN A 87 -5.87 -4.71 6.01
N VAL A 88 -4.70 -4.51 6.61
CA VAL A 88 -4.18 -3.15 6.90
C VAL A 88 -3.99 -2.35 5.62
N ARG A 89 -3.47 -2.97 4.55
CA ARG A 89 -3.34 -2.30 3.24
C ARG A 89 -4.71 -1.89 2.67
N ASN A 90 -5.72 -2.73 2.81
CA ASN A 90 -7.09 -2.38 2.41
C ASN A 90 -7.64 -1.19 3.21
N ILE A 91 -7.42 -1.18 4.53
CA ILE A 91 -7.79 -0.04 5.39
C ILE A 91 -7.05 1.23 4.95
N HIS A 92 -5.74 1.15 4.73
CA HIS A 92 -4.95 2.26 4.23
C HIS A 92 -5.51 2.81 2.91
N TYR A 93 -5.81 1.94 1.95
CA TYR A 93 -6.36 2.34 0.65
C TYR A 93 -7.78 2.91 0.74
N SER A 94 -8.59 2.45 1.67
CA SER A 94 -9.96 2.99 1.86
C SER A 94 -9.98 4.39 2.46
N MET A 95 -8.95 4.78 3.21
CA MET A 95 -8.86 6.07 3.90
C MET A 95 -8.00 7.11 3.17
N THR A 96 -7.35 6.72 2.08
CA THR A 96 -6.41 7.57 1.35
C THR A 96 -6.71 7.55 -0.14
N LEU A 97 -6.34 8.62 -0.84
CA LEU A 97 -6.46 8.71 -2.29
C LEU A 97 -5.12 8.38 -2.97
N PRO A 98 -5.12 7.78 -4.17
CA PRO A 98 -3.89 7.57 -4.92
C PRO A 98 -3.27 8.92 -5.25
N TRP A 99 -1.94 9.02 -5.09
CA TRP A 99 -1.19 10.22 -5.39
C TRP A 99 -0.12 9.97 -6.45
N SER A 100 0.73 9.00 -6.24
CA SER A 100 1.80 8.65 -7.18
C SER A 100 1.93 7.14 -7.36
N ASP A 101 2.54 6.73 -8.47
CA ASP A 101 2.86 5.32 -8.75
C ASP A 101 3.91 4.76 -7.78
N MET A 102 4.64 5.64 -7.09
CA MET A 102 5.68 5.30 -6.11
C MET A 102 5.15 4.95 -4.72
N GLY A 103 3.84 4.80 -4.56
CA GLY A 103 3.23 4.34 -3.31
C GLY A 103 2.78 5.43 -2.34
N MET A 104 3.19 6.69 -2.53
CA MET A 104 2.65 7.81 -1.74
C MET A 104 1.17 8.03 -2.04
N ARG A 105 0.41 8.34 -0.99
CA ARG A 105 -1.04 8.56 -1.08
C ARG A 105 -1.43 9.86 -0.42
N LEU A 106 -2.51 10.47 -0.90
CA LEU A 106 -3.05 11.70 -0.35
C LEU A 106 -4.00 11.38 0.80
N LEU A 107 -3.78 12.01 1.94
CA LEU A 107 -4.62 11.90 3.12
C LEU A 107 -5.25 13.27 3.43
N PRO A 108 -6.59 13.41 3.37
CA PRO A 108 -7.26 14.64 3.76
C PRO A 108 -6.99 14.99 5.23
N THR A 109 -6.71 16.26 5.50
CA THR A 109 -6.43 16.76 6.86
C THR A 109 -7.58 16.50 7.83
N SER A 110 -8.83 16.54 7.34
CA SER A 110 -10.04 16.24 8.13
C SER A 110 -10.04 14.83 8.71
N THR A 111 -9.40 13.86 8.05
CA THR A 111 -9.34 12.47 8.47
C THR A 111 -8.01 12.08 9.11
N PHE A 112 -7.04 13.01 9.16
CA PHE A 112 -5.66 12.76 9.60
C PHE A 112 -5.58 12.11 11.00
N PHE A 113 -6.24 12.69 12.00
CA PHE A 113 -6.16 12.17 13.37
C PHE A 113 -6.84 10.81 13.52
N LYS A 114 -7.96 10.60 12.82
CA LYS A 114 -8.65 9.31 12.79
C LYS A 114 -7.75 8.24 12.16
N TYR A 115 -7.16 8.54 11.02
CA TYR A 115 -6.23 7.65 10.32
C TYR A 115 -5.01 7.33 11.20
N LYS A 116 -4.34 8.34 11.75
CA LYS A 116 -3.17 8.17 12.62
C LYS A 116 -3.48 7.28 13.82
N LYS A 117 -4.59 7.52 14.51
CA LYS A 117 -5.03 6.71 15.65
C LYS A 117 -5.27 5.25 15.25
N GLN A 118 -5.95 5.03 14.13
CA GLN A 118 -6.25 3.69 13.62
C GLN A 118 -4.96 2.95 13.24
N MET A 119 -4.07 3.57 12.48
CA MET A 119 -2.81 2.97 12.07
C MET A 119 -1.87 2.68 13.26
N SER A 120 -1.88 3.52 14.29
CA SER A 120 -1.12 3.25 15.53
C SER A 120 -1.65 2.02 16.29
N GLY A 121 -2.97 1.84 16.35
CA GLY A 121 -3.56 0.63 16.94
C GLY A 121 -3.21 -0.63 16.15
N LEU A 122 -3.28 -0.55 14.82
CA LEU A 122 -2.90 -1.65 13.92
C LEU A 122 -1.40 -1.98 14.01
N GLU A 123 -0.53 -0.99 14.23
CA GLU A 123 0.89 -1.23 14.46
C GLU A 123 1.12 -2.04 15.74
N GLN A 124 0.42 -1.70 16.82
CA GLN A 124 0.54 -2.46 18.10
C GLN A 124 0.08 -3.90 17.93
N GLU A 125 -1.02 -4.12 17.20
CA GLU A 125 -1.52 -5.45 16.88
C GLU A 125 -0.53 -6.24 16.01
N PHE A 126 0.06 -5.60 14.98
CA PHE A 126 1.12 -6.18 14.17
C PHE A 126 2.29 -6.64 15.02
N ARG A 127 2.79 -5.80 15.92
CA ARG A 127 3.90 -6.14 16.84
C ARG A 127 3.55 -7.32 17.74
N THR A 128 2.32 -7.37 18.24
CA THR A 128 1.82 -8.49 19.05
C THR A 128 1.80 -9.80 18.27
N LEU A 129 1.31 -9.78 17.02
CA LEU A 129 1.30 -10.95 16.14
C LEU A 129 2.72 -11.43 15.82
N VAL A 130 3.64 -10.49 15.54
CA VAL A 130 5.05 -10.80 15.28
C VAL A 130 5.70 -11.43 16.52
N THR A 131 5.45 -10.92 17.72
CA THR A 131 5.96 -11.51 18.97
C THR A 131 5.44 -12.94 19.18
N LYS A 132 4.15 -13.19 18.92
CA LYS A 132 3.57 -14.54 19.00
C LYS A 132 4.23 -15.48 17.99
N PHE A 133 4.47 -15.03 16.77
CA PHE A 133 5.17 -15.84 15.77
C PHE A 133 6.59 -16.22 16.20
N PHE A 134 7.36 -15.29 16.74
CA PHE A 134 8.69 -15.59 17.25
C PHE A 134 8.67 -16.57 18.42
N GLY A 135 7.63 -16.53 19.25
CA GLY A 135 7.46 -17.50 20.35
C GLY A 135 7.23 -18.94 19.89
N VAL A 136 6.80 -19.15 18.64
CA VAL A 136 6.56 -20.49 18.08
C VAL A 136 7.54 -20.88 16.97
N TYR A 137 8.41 -19.97 16.54
CA TYR A 137 9.25 -20.17 15.36
C TYR A 137 10.16 -21.39 15.45
N ASP A 138 10.89 -21.55 16.56
CA ASP A 138 11.81 -22.67 16.75
C ASP A 138 11.07 -24.02 16.72
N TRP A 139 9.93 -24.09 17.37
CA TRP A 139 9.07 -25.27 17.32
C TRP A 139 8.55 -25.53 15.90
N ALA A 140 8.14 -24.48 15.18
CA ALA A 140 7.65 -24.59 13.81
C ALA A 140 8.76 -25.09 12.85
N VAL A 141 10.00 -24.68 13.06
CA VAL A 141 11.16 -25.18 12.30
C VAL A 141 11.40 -26.67 12.58
N ILE A 142 11.34 -27.09 13.84
CA ILE A 142 11.49 -28.52 14.22
C ILE A 142 10.37 -29.36 13.57
N ASN A 143 9.13 -28.89 13.67
CA ASN A 143 7.96 -29.57 13.10
C ASN A 143 8.00 -29.61 11.56
N ALA A 144 8.61 -28.61 10.93
CA ALA A 144 8.73 -28.56 9.48
C ALA A 144 9.46 -29.76 8.90
N GLN A 145 10.43 -30.36 9.62
CA GLN A 145 11.11 -31.58 9.19
C GLN A 145 10.14 -32.74 8.96
N THR A 146 9.18 -32.91 9.88
CA THR A 146 8.17 -33.97 9.76
C THR A 146 7.15 -33.69 8.65
N VAL A 147 6.72 -32.41 8.54
CA VAL A 147 5.65 -32.01 7.60
C VAL A 147 6.15 -31.99 6.16
N MET A 148 7.41 -31.63 5.93
CA MET A 148 7.95 -31.39 4.59
C MET A 148 8.62 -32.65 3.98
N GLY A 149 8.96 -33.66 4.79
CA GLY A 149 9.66 -34.86 4.28
C GLY A 149 10.90 -34.49 3.46
N ASP A 150 11.03 -35.03 2.28
CA ASP A 150 12.20 -34.82 1.39
C ASP A 150 12.35 -33.39 0.85
N LEU A 151 11.32 -32.54 1.01
CA LEU A 151 11.42 -31.10 0.69
C LEU A 151 12.13 -30.31 1.78
N HIS A 152 12.36 -30.90 2.96
CA HIS A 152 13.03 -30.23 4.07
C HIS A 152 14.53 -30.04 3.78
N ASP A 153 15.02 -28.82 4.07
CA ASP A 153 16.44 -28.49 4.03
C ASP A 153 16.74 -27.52 5.18
N PRO A 154 17.54 -27.93 6.19
CA PRO A 154 17.84 -27.09 7.34
C PRO A 154 18.44 -25.72 7.01
N ASN A 155 19.16 -25.61 5.89
CA ASN A 155 19.79 -24.36 5.45
C ASN A 155 18.80 -23.31 4.93
N ASN A 156 17.51 -23.65 4.82
CA ASN A 156 16.48 -22.75 4.33
C ASN A 156 15.88 -21.86 5.42
N TYR A 157 16.17 -22.13 6.69
CA TYR A 157 15.58 -21.41 7.81
C TYR A 157 16.55 -20.33 8.30
N PRO A 158 16.19 -19.04 8.17
CA PRO A 158 17.03 -17.97 8.68
C PRO A 158 17.07 -17.99 10.21
N PRO A 159 18.21 -17.65 10.84
CA PRO A 159 18.27 -17.46 12.28
C PRO A 159 17.34 -16.33 12.72
N VAL A 160 16.86 -16.40 13.96
CA VAL A 160 15.88 -15.46 14.53
C VAL A 160 16.31 -14.00 14.35
N ASP A 161 17.57 -13.68 14.59
CA ASP A 161 18.11 -12.32 14.46
C ASP A 161 17.96 -11.75 13.03
N MET A 162 18.24 -12.56 12.02
CA MET A 162 18.04 -12.16 10.63
C MET A 162 16.55 -12.06 10.28
N LEU A 163 15.74 -12.93 10.90
CA LEU A 163 14.31 -12.98 10.61
C LEU A 163 13.59 -11.73 11.14
N HIS A 164 14.03 -11.16 12.28
CA HIS A 164 13.49 -9.92 12.81
C HIS A 164 13.47 -8.78 11.78
N SER A 165 14.52 -8.64 10.98
CA SER A 165 14.64 -7.61 9.96
C SER A 165 13.63 -7.73 8.82
N LYS A 166 12.97 -8.90 8.67
CA LYS A 166 11.95 -9.15 7.63
C LYS A 166 10.55 -8.64 8.02
N PHE A 167 10.36 -8.33 9.30
CA PHE A 167 9.11 -7.78 9.80
C PHE A 167 9.30 -6.30 10.11
N ALA A 168 8.80 -5.44 9.24
CA ALA A 168 8.94 -4.00 9.41
C ALA A 168 7.59 -3.30 9.20
N TRP A 169 7.40 -2.22 9.94
CA TRP A 169 6.28 -1.31 9.82
C TRP A 169 6.81 0.09 9.65
N ARG A 170 6.41 0.75 8.58
CA ARG A 170 6.80 2.14 8.29
C ARG A 170 5.58 2.95 7.94
N LEU A 171 5.39 4.05 8.62
CA LEU A 171 4.35 5.03 8.38
C LEU A 171 4.96 6.43 8.47
N ASN A 172 5.04 7.13 7.35
CA ASN A 172 5.59 8.47 7.27
C ASN A 172 4.55 9.43 6.72
N PHE A 173 4.55 10.65 7.26
CA PHE A 173 3.75 11.75 6.78
C PHE A 173 4.67 12.84 6.24
N THR A 174 4.36 13.32 5.05
CA THR A 174 5.12 14.38 4.39
C THR A 174 4.15 15.50 4.01
N PRO A 175 4.44 16.75 4.31
CA PRO A 175 3.62 17.85 3.83
C PRO A 175 3.57 17.84 2.32
N LEU A 176 2.45 18.31 1.76
CA LEU A 176 2.35 18.50 0.32
C LEU A 176 3.32 19.61 -0.07
N PRO A 177 4.26 19.37 -0.99
CA PRO A 177 5.21 20.40 -1.38
C PRO A 177 4.50 21.60 -2.00
N MET A 178 4.99 22.81 -1.72
CA MET A 178 4.47 24.06 -2.26
C MET A 178 5.44 24.63 -3.30
N SER A 179 4.93 25.40 -4.24
CA SER A 179 5.70 25.99 -5.34
C SER A 179 6.80 26.99 -4.92
N GLY A 180 7.02 27.19 -3.64
CA GLY A 180 8.10 28.05 -3.10
C GLY A 180 9.14 27.27 -2.28
N ASP A 181 9.03 25.94 -2.19
CA ASP A 181 9.92 25.11 -1.38
C ASP A 181 11.27 24.77 -2.05
N PHE A 182 11.51 25.33 -3.24
CA PHE A 182 12.79 25.11 -3.94
C PHE A 182 13.92 25.87 -3.26
N ARG A 183 14.72 25.17 -2.49
CA ARG A 183 15.95 25.67 -1.84
C ARG A 183 17.16 25.50 -2.74
N VAL A 184 17.03 25.91 -3.99
CA VAL A 184 18.12 25.86 -4.97
C VAL A 184 18.45 27.28 -5.38
N ASP A 185 19.74 27.60 -5.37
CA ASP A 185 20.28 28.90 -5.83
C ASP A 185 20.12 28.98 -7.36
N MET A 186 18.98 29.51 -7.80
CA MET A 186 18.61 29.62 -9.23
C MET A 186 18.31 31.07 -9.58
N GLU A 187 18.55 31.44 -10.84
CA GLU A 187 18.07 32.71 -11.39
C GLU A 187 16.55 32.79 -11.36
N GLN A 188 16.02 33.99 -11.12
CA GLN A 188 14.60 34.23 -10.90
C GLN A 188 13.67 33.71 -12.01
N GLU A 189 14.12 33.73 -13.27
CA GLU A 189 13.33 33.21 -14.41
C GLU A 189 13.24 31.68 -14.40
N GLN A 190 14.33 31.01 -14.08
CA GLN A 190 14.37 29.55 -13.98
C GLN A 190 13.55 29.04 -12.79
N ALA A 191 13.59 29.76 -11.66
CA ALA A 191 12.78 29.44 -10.50
C ALA A 191 11.27 29.59 -10.79
N LYS A 192 10.90 30.58 -11.63
CA LYS A 192 9.52 30.80 -12.03
C LYS A 192 8.98 29.73 -12.96
N ALA A 193 9.76 29.36 -13.98
CA ALA A 193 9.41 28.28 -14.91
C ALA A 193 9.27 26.94 -14.16
N LEU A 194 10.20 26.64 -13.24
CA LEU A 194 10.14 25.43 -12.44
C LEU A 194 8.93 25.42 -11.49
N ALA A 195 8.56 26.57 -10.92
CA ALA A 195 7.36 26.70 -10.08
C ALA A 195 6.06 26.48 -10.88
N GLU A 196 6.01 26.95 -12.14
CA GLU A 196 4.88 26.72 -13.03
C GLU A 196 4.74 25.25 -13.42
N ASP A 197 5.84 24.59 -13.82
CA ASP A 197 5.85 23.16 -14.11
C ASP A 197 5.46 22.31 -12.91
N TYR A 198 5.92 22.70 -11.73
CA TYR A 198 5.60 22.07 -10.48
C TYR A 198 4.10 22.18 -10.16
N ASN A 199 3.54 23.39 -10.24
CA ASN A 199 2.11 23.60 -10.02
C ASN A 199 1.25 22.80 -11.02
N LYS A 200 1.64 22.76 -12.29
CA LYS A 200 0.97 21.99 -13.33
C LYS A 200 1.00 20.48 -13.03
N TYR A 201 2.15 19.96 -12.61
CA TYR A 201 2.29 18.56 -12.22
C TYR A 201 1.36 18.20 -11.04
N TYR A 202 1.39 18.99 -9.97
CA TYR A 202 0.59 18.71 -8.79
C TYR A 202 -0.92 18.88 -9.03
N ASN A 203 -1.33 19.88 -9.79
CA ASN A 203 -2.73 20.03 -10.19
C ASN A 203 -3.21 18.81 -11.00
N THR A 204 -2.40 18.33 -11.93
CA THR A 204 -2.73 17.12 -12.70
C THR A 204 -2.85 15.88 -11.80
N MET A 205 -1.96 15.72 -10.83
CA MET A 205 -2.04 14.60 -9.89
C MET A 205 -3.27 14.68 -8.98
N PHE A 206 -3.63 15.90 -8.59
CA PHE A 206 -4.83 16.13 -7.78
C PHE A 206 -6.10 15.84 -8.56
N ASP A 207 -6.22 16.33 -9.79
CA ASP A 207 -7.35 16.08 -10.66
C ASP A 207 -7.55 14.57 -10.90
N LYS A 208 -6.47 13.83 -11.09
CA LYS A 208 -6.50 12.37 -11.17
C LYS A 208 -7.00 11.74 -9.87
N ALA A 209 -6.55 12.22 -8.70
CA ALA A 209 -6.98 11.69 -7.41
C ALA A 209 -8.47 11.93 -7.17
N ILE A 210 -8.99 13.12 -7.51
CA ILE A 210 -10.42 13.45 -7.45
C ILE A 210 -11.21 12.63 -8.47
N GLY A 211 -10.76 12.53 -9.72
CA GLY A 211 -11.39 11.74 -10.76
C GLY A 211 -11.60 10.29 -10.33
N ASN A 212 -10.56 9.64 -9.81
CA ASN A 212 -10.63 8.28 -9.26
C ASN A 212 -11.61 8.15 -8.07
N MET A 213 -11.76 9.20 -7.26
CA MET A 213 -12.73 9.21 -6.16
C MET A 213 -14.16 9.30 -6.70
N MET A 214 -14.39 10.16 -7.68
CA MET A 214 -15.71 10.34 -8.30
C MET A 214 -16.17 9.09 -9.05
N GLU A 215 -15.29 8.42 -9.79
CA GLU A 215 -15.57 7.13 -10.43
C GLU A 215 -16.02 6.07 -9.42
N LYS A 216 -15.32 5.96 -8.29
CA LYS A 216 -15.72 5.04 -7.22
C LYS A 216 -17.08 5.39 -6.64
N LEU A 217 -17.36 6.67 -6.39
CA LEU A 217 -18.68 7.10 -5.90
C LEU A 217 -19.81 6.74 -6.87
N VAL A 218 -19.60 6.92 -8.17
CA VAL A 218 -20.58 6.53 -9.19
C VAL A 218 -20.80 5.02 -9.20
N LEU A 219 -19.75 4.21 -9.04
CA LEU A 219 -19.85 2.75 -8.96
C LEU A 219 -20.59 2.25 -7.70
N TYR A 220 -20.58 3.01 -6.60
CA TYR A 220 -21.32 2.67 -5.38
C TYR A 220 -22.78 3.14 -5.38
N LEU A 221 -23.15 4.06 -6.28
CA LEU A 221 -24.50 4.61 -6.37
C LEU A 221 -25.37 3.94 -7.44
N ASN A 222 -24.77 3.10 -8.29
CA ASN A 222 -25.45 2.23 -9.28
C ASN A 222 -25.52 0.78 -8.77
#